data_c78cb985f637bec27492a491e9d7df09
#
_entry.id   c78cb985f637bec27492a491e9d7df09
#
_cell.length_a   1.000
_cell.length_b   1.000
_cell.length_c   1.000
_cell.angle_alpha   90.00
_cell.angle_beta   90.00
_cell.angle_gamma   90.00
#
_symmetry.space_group_name_H-M   'P 1'
#
loop_
_entity.id
_entity.type
_entity.pdbx_description
1 polymer ?
#
loop_
_entity_poly.entity_id
_entity_poly.type
_entity_poly.pdbx_seq_one_letter_code
_entity_poly.pdbx_strand_id
1 'polypeptide(L)'
;MMTGRKLQAEELLEDLYCAYFDARKNKRGTASQLRFELNLERNLSVLAREISTGHYEVGRSICFVVDKPVKREIFAADFRDRVVHHLLFNWLSPMLERSFVADSYSCRKGKGTLYGIERTRKHIRQCTRNFTQTAYVLKVDISGYFMSINRQRLLDTILTEMEKYRHRRCGKGKRTWGERIDYTLATDLLRKVILNDPTQNCIFRGNRSAWNGLPANKSLFNSDEGCGLPIGNLTSQLFSNVYLSAFDNRMKREEGLRYYGRYVDDIIIVHPDSHYLAQLLGRMERILKTDYGLTMHPRKRLLQRADQGFDFLGMREHGSVLLPGRRLKRGLRYSLDAYAHDMKTKCMSYELFCHHRAQLNSYIGLMGHCCAGRLIEGVRKRLLSCVQCRKEEDAFVSLSGMGNVRTSVAGENKDNVPISIVRCLSLRPMVKGLGYVMNRAAVVFIFHTLFY
;
A
#
# COMPACT_ATOMS: atom_id res chain seq x y z
N MET A 1 -13.43 -9.46 -36.48
CA MET A 1 -12.46 -10.42 -35.91
C MET A 1 -11.19 -9.66 -35.57
N MET A 2 -10.79 -9.66 -34.29
CA MET A 2 -9.60 -8.93 -33.82
C MET A 2 -8.33 -9.71 -34.24
N THR A 3 -7.75 -9.40 -35.38
CA THR A 3 -6.42 -9.90 -35.76
C THR A 3 -5.37 -9.12 -35.02
N GLY A 4 -5.02 -9.57 -33.81
CA GLY A 4 -3.91 -9.07 -33.04
C GLY A 4 -2.71 -10.02 -33.16
N ARG A 5 -1.54 -9.56 -32.70
CA ARG A 5 -0.36 -10.42 -32.54
C ARG A 5 -0.72 -11.61 -31.65
N LYS A 6 -0.40 -12.82 -32.10
CA LYS A 6 -0.33 -14.00 -31.23
C LYS A 6 1.08 -14.10 -30.67
N LEU A 7 1.19 -14.18 -29.35
CA LEU A 7 2.48 -14.48 -28.70
C LEU A 7 2.92 -15.90 -29.05
N GLN A 8 4.19 -16.06 -29.41
CA GLN A 8 4.79 -17.38 -29.51
C GLN A 8 4.89 -18.00 -28.10
N ALA A 9 4.86 -19.32 -28.01
CA ALA A 9 4.91 -20.01 -26.71
C ALA A 9 6.16 -19.63 -25.88
N GLU A 10 7.29 -19.41 -26.54
CA GLU A 10 8.56 -18.98 -25.94
C GLU A 10 8.47 -17.57 -25.37
N GLU A 11 7.86 -16.63 -26.09
CA GLU A 11 7.66 -15.24 -25.62
C GLU A 11 6.74 -15.18 -24.40
N LEU A 12 5.67 -15.97 -24.37
CA LEU A 12 4.80 -16.07 -23.21
C LEU A 12 5.54 -16.65 -22.00
N LEU A 13 6.40 -17.64 -22.22
CA LEU A 13 7.19 -18.25 -21.17
C LEU A 13 8.21 -17.24 -20.60
N GLU A 14 8.87 -16.43 -21.44
CA GLU A 14 9.75 -15.34 -21.00
C GLU A 14 9.00 -14.30 -20.14
N ASP A 15 7.82 -13.88 -20.58
CA ASP A 15 6.98 -12.96 -19.83
C ASP A 15 6.55 -13.54 -18.47
N LEU A 16 6.28 -14.86 -18.41
CA LEU A 16 5.97 -15.56 -17.16
C LEU A 16 7.18 -15.66 -16.23
N TYR A 17 8.40 -15.86 -16.74
CA TYR A 17 9.61 -15.78 -15.92
C TYR A 17 9.80 -14.38 -15.34
N CYS A 18 9.62 -13.33 -16.14
CA CYS A 18 9.66 -11.95 -15.65
C CYS A 18 8.61 -11.71 -14.54
N ALA A 19 7.39 -12.17 -14.76
CA ALA A 19 6.29 -12.07 -13.80
C ALA A 19 6.58 -12.86 -12.50
N TYR A 20 7.17 -14.05 -12.62
CA TYR A 20 7.62 -14.86 -11.48
C TYR A 20 8.67 -14.12 -10.63
N PHE A 21 9.70 -13.57 -11.26
CA PHE A 21 10.73 -12.82 -10.52
C PHE A 21 10.14 -11.59 -9.82
N ASP A 22 9.18 -10.91 -10.45
CA ASP A 22 8.48 -9.78 -9.84
C ASP A 22 7.60 -10.24 -8.66
N ALA A 23 6.86 -11.34 -8.81
CA ALA A 23 6.03 -11.93 -7.75
C ALA A 23 6.85 -12.37 -6.53
N ARG A 24 8.07 -12.86 -6.77
CA ARG A 24 9.00 -13.36 -5.75
C ARG A 24 9.63 -12.27 -4.91
N LYS A 25 9.85 -11.07 -5.44
CA LYS A 25 10.67 -9.99 -4.82
C LYS A 25 10.39 -9.74 -3.34
N ASN A 26 9.12 -9.83 -2.91
CA ASN A 26 8.70 -9.49 -1.54
C ASN A 26 7.95 -10.61 -0.83
N LYS A 27 8.05 -11.87 -1.31
CA LYS A 27 7.28 -13.02 -0.81
C LYS A 27 8.11 -14.29 -0.68
N ARG A 28 9.38 -14.14 -0.32
CA ARG A 28 10.27 -15.27 -0.11
C ARG A 28 9.92 -16.01 1.17
N GLY A 29 9.88 -17.35 1.11
CA GLY A 29 9.68 -18.22 2.26
C GLY A 29 8.22 -18.56 2.59
N THR A 30 7.24 -18.19 1.76
CA THR A 30 5.87 -18.68 1.94
C THR A 30 5.75 -20.12 1.42
N ALA A 31 4.97 -20.98 2.11
CA ALA A 31 4.80 -22.37 1.71
C ALA A 31 4.29 -22.54 0.25
N SER A 32 3.40 -21.65 -0.20
CA SER A 32 2.90 -21.66 -1.58
C SER A 32 4.00 -21.32 -2.59
N GLN A 33 4.83 -20.31 -2.29
CA GLN A 33 5.95 -19.92 -3.13
C GLN A 33 7.02 -21.03 -3.20
N LEU A 34 7.39 -21.61 -2.06
CA LEU A 34 8.39 -22.68 -2.02
C LEU A 34 7.92 -23.93 -2.80
N ARG A 35 6.65 -24.32 -2.66
CA ARG A 35 6.07 -25.43 -3.45
C ARG A 35 6.11 -25.15 -4.95
N PHE A 36 5.86 -23.92 -5.37
CA PHE A 36 5.93 -23.54 -6.78
C PHE A 36 7.37 -23.60 -7.31
N GLU A 37 8.35 -23.18 -6.50
CA GLU A 37 9.77 -23.16 -6.87
C GLU A 37 10.42 -24.54 -6.91
N LEU A 38 9.92 -25.54 -6.18
CA LEU A 38 10.43 -26.91 -6.24
C LEU A 38 10.43 -27.52 -7.66
N ASN A 39 9.47 -27.11 -8.51
CA ASN A 39 9.36 -27.54 -9.89
C ASN A 39 9.13 -26.33 -10.81
N LEU A 40 9.94 -25.29 -10.66
CA LEU A 40 9.72 -23.98 -11.27
C LEU A 40 9.50 -24.04 -12.78
N GLU A 41 10.41 -24.65 -13.52
CA GLU A 41 10.37 -24.74 -14.98
C GLU A 41 9.13 -25.47 -15.47
N ARG A 42 8.84 -26.63 -14.85
CA ARG A 42 7.62 -27.40 -15.15
C ARG A 42 6.36 -26.58 -14.86
N ASN A 43 6.31 -25.90 -13.71
CA ASN A 43 5.13 -25.14 -13.30
C ASN A 43 4.90 -23.93 -14.21
N LEU A 44 5.95 -23.25 -14.65
CA LEU A 44 5.84 -22.15 -15.61
C LEU A 44 5.45 -22.65 -17.01
N SER A 45 6.01 -23.78 -17.47
CA SER A 45 5.65 -24.39 -18.77
C SER A 45 4.20 -24.87 -18.79
N VAL A 46 3.73 -25.48 -17.69
CA VAL A 46 2.31 -25.87 -17.57
C VAL A 46 1.43 -24.64 -17.60
N LEU A 47 1.78 -23.60 -16.83
CA LEU A 47 1.02 -22.35 -16.77
C LEU A 47 0.98 -21.66 -18.15
N ALA A 48 2.10 -21.61 -18.87
CA ALA A 48 2.15 -21.08 -20.25
C ALA A 48 1.20 -21.82 -21.19
N ARG A 49 1.19 -23.15 -21.11
CA ARG A 49 0.29 -23.99 -21.91
C ARG A 49 -1.17 -23.75 -21.55
N GLU A 50 -1.52 -23.72 -20.26
CA GLU A 50 -2.89 -23.45 -19.82
C GLU A 50 -3.40 -22.09 -20.29
N ILE A 51 -2.54 -21.06 -20.22
CA ILE A 51 -2.87 -19.71 -20.69
C ILE A 51 -3.04 -19.70 -22.21
N SER A 52 -2.08 -20.25 -22.96
CA SER A 52 -2.10 -20.22 -24.43
C SER A 52 -3.27 -21.01 -25.04
N THR A 53 -3.72 -22.06 -24.34
CA THR A 53 -4.87 -22.90 -24.79
C THR A 53 -6.21 -22.46 -24.19
N GLY A 54 -6.24 -21.40 -23.37
CA GLY A 54 -7.46 -20.91 -22.72
C GLY A 54 -7.95 -21.76 -21.54
N HIS A 55 -7.18 -22.76 -21.10
CA HIS A 55 -7.54 -23.66 -19.98
C HIS A 55 -7.08 -23.17 -18.60
N TYR A 56 -6.46 -21.98 -18.52
CA TYR A 56 -6.13 -21.42 -17.23
C TYR A 56 -7.38 -21.16 -16.40
N GLU A 57 -7.40 -21.66 -15.18
CA GLU A 57 -8.44 -21.40 -14.17
C GLU A 57 -7.81 -20.74 -12.94
N VAL A 58 -8.52 -19.77 -12.35
CA VAL A 58 -8.10 -19.13 -11.12
C VAL A 58 -8.22 -20.11 -9.95
N GLY A 59 -7.14 -20.33 -9.25
CA GLY A 59 -7.09 -21.22 -8.10
C GLY A 59 -7.73 -20.62 -6.84
N ARG A 60 -7.72 -21.41 -5.77
CA ARG A 60 -8.30 -21.02 -4.47
C ARG A 60 -7.46 -19.93 -3.81
N SER A 61 -8.09 -18.84 -3.41
CA SER A 61 -7.47 -17.80 -2.59
C SER A 61 -7.42 -18.20 -1.12
N ILE A 62 -6.41 -17.72 -0.40
CA ILE A 62 -6.34 -17.83 1.05
C ILE A 62 -6.99 -16.59 1.65
N CYS A 63 -8.07 -16.81 2.43
CA CYS A 63 -8.81 -15.75 3.10
C CYS A 63 -8.42 -15.67 4.58
N PHE A 64 -8.06 -14.47 5.05
CA PHE A 64 -7.72 -14.20 6.46
C PHE A 64 -7.96 -12.74 6.80
N VAL A 65 -8.03 -12.44 8.11
CA VAL A 65 -8.17 -11.08 8.62
C VAL A 65 -6.85 -10.59 9.19
N VAL A 66 -6.52 -9.33 8.91
CA VAL A 66 -5.45 -8.59 9.57
C VAL A 66 -6.06 -7.49 10.42
N ASP A 67 -5.60 -7.35 11.67
CA ASP A 67 -6.18 -6.39 12.62
C ASP A 67 -5.50 -5.02 12.59
N LYS A 68 -4.24 -4.97 12.23
CA LYS A 68 -3.43 -3.75 12.26
C LYS A 68 -2.99 -3.36 10.85
N PRO A 69 -2.96 -2.05 10.56
CA PRO A 69 -3.36 -0.89 11.38
C PRO A 69 -4.87 -0.64 11.42
N VAL A 70 -5.65 -1.30 10.59
CA VAL A 70 -7.12 -1.34 10.54
C VAL A 70 -7.54 -2.74 10.17
N LYS A 71 -8.59 -3.24 10.82
CA LYS A 71 -9.12 -4.57 10.53
C LYS A 71 -9.57 -4.66 9.06
N ARG A 72 -9.06 -5.68 8.36
CA ARG A 72 -9.33 -5.93 6.94
C ARG A 72 -9.35 -7.41 6.64
N GLU A 73 -10.23 -7.78 5.76
CA GLU A 73 -10.27 -9.08 5.12
C GLU A 73 -9.34 -9.09 3.90
N ILE A 74 -8.52 -10.12 3.80
CA ILE A 74 -7.53 -10.28 2.73
C ILE A 74 -7.82 -11.59 1.99
N PHE A 75 -7.87 -11.52 0.68
CA PHE A 75 -7.90 -12.66 -0.21
C PHE A 75 -6.57 -12.73 -0.97
N ALA A 76 -5.66 -13.53 -0.47
CA ALA A 76 -4.36 -13.70 -1.10
C ALA A 76 -4.43 -14.82 -2.14
N ALA A 77 -4.14 -14.51 -3.39
CA ALA A 77 -4.01 -15.52 -4.43
C ALA A 77 -2.87 -16.50 -4.11
N ASP A 78 -3.01 -17.76 -4.52
CA ASP A 78 -1.91 -18.73 -4.54
C ASP A 78 -0.74 -18.20 -5.36
N PHE A 79 0.47 -18.73 -5.13
CA PHE A 79 1.66 -18.17 -5.79
C PHE A 79 1.61 -18.33 -7.31
N ARG A 80 1.02 -19.43 -7.82
CA ARG A 80 0.78 -19.64 -9.24
C ARG A 80 -0.07 -18.51 -9.84
N ASP A 81 -1.18 -18.18 -9.24
CA ASP A 81 -2.07 -17.12 -9.71
C ASP A 81 -1.47 -15.73 -9.47
N ARG A 82 -0.64 -15.58 -8.44
CA ARG A 82 0.14 -14.36 -8.23
C ARG A 82 1.08 -14.09 -9.40
N VAL A 83 1.69 -15.11 -10.00
CA VAL A 83 2.48 -14.96 -11.24
C VAL A 83 1.61 -14.40 -12.36
N VAL A 84 0.37 -14.90 -12.51
CA VAL A 84 -0.59 -14.38 -13.51
C VAL A 84 -1.00 -12.92 -13.22
N HIS A 85 -1.22 -12.56 -11.96
CA HIS A 85 -1.46 -11.18 -11.58
C HIS A 85 -0.27 -10.26 -11.97
N HIS A 86 0.96 -10.72 -11.79
CA HIS A 86 2.14 -9.97 -12.21
C HIS A 86 2.27 -9.91 -13.74
N LEU A 87 1.95 -10.98 -14.46
CA LEU A 87 1.91 -11.00 -15.93
C LEU A 87 0.94 -9.93 -16.47
N LEU A 88 -0.30 -9.95 -16.00
CA LEU A 88 -1.31 -8.94 -16.36
C LEU A 88 -0.85 -7.53 -15.98
N PHE A 89 -0.27 -7.36 -14.81
CA PHE A 89 0.23 -6.07 -14.37
C PHE A 89 1.35 -5.56 -15.29
N ASN A 90 2.31 -6.42 -15.66
CA ASN A 90 3.44 -6.07 -16.52
C ASN A 90 2.98 -5.71 -17.95
N TRP A 91 1.98 -6.40 -18.46
CA TRP A 91 1.40 -6.11 -19.76
C TRP A 91 0.60 -4.80 -19.77
N LEU A 92 -0.24 -4.58 -18.75
CA LEU A 92 -1.30 -3.57 -18.80
C LEU A 92 -0.95 -2.27 -18.08
N SER A 93 -0.18 -2.32 -16.98
CA SER A 93 0.07 -1.11 -16.18
C SER A 93 0.74 0.03 -16.98
N PRO A 94 1.75 -0.24 -17.86
CA PRO A 94 2.39 0.84 -18.60
C PRO A 94 1.46 1.52 -19.62
N MET A 95 0.42 0.83 -20.06
CA MET A 95 -0.60 1.35 -20.97
C MET A 95 -1.70 2.09 -20.18
N LEU A 96 -2.30 1.42 -19.19
CA LEU A 96 -3.43 1.94 -18.41
C LEU A 96 -3.05 3.19 -17.60
N GLU A 97 -1.81 3.25 -17.07
CA GLU A 97 -1.35 4.43 -16.33
C GLU A 97 -1.28 5.72 -17.16
N ARG A 98 -1.33 5.62 -18.49
CA ARG A 98 -1.38 6.79 -19.38
C ARG A 98 -2.71 7.53 -19.31
N SER A 99 -3.79 6.84 -18.93
CA SER A 99 -5.11 7.46 -18.72
C SER A 99 -5.24 8.14 -17.35
N PHE A 100 -4.33 7.84 -16.41
CA PHE A 100 -4.41 8.37 -15.06
C PHE A 100 -3.93 9.83 -15.00
N VAL A 101 -4.68 10.65 -14.29
CA VAL A 101 -4.23 12.00 -13.96
C VAL A 101 -2.95 11.97 -13.12
N ALA A 102 -2.14 13.05 -13.21
CA ALA A 102 -0.91 13.14 -12.44
C ALA A 102 -1.14 13.05 -10.92
N ASP A 103 -2.30 13.51 -10.48
CA ASP A 103 -2.68 13.61 -9.07
C ASP A 103 -3.48 12.39 -8.54
N SER A 104 -3.44 11.25 -9.23
CA SER A 104 -3.76 9.92 -8.69
C SER A 104 -2.47 9.31 -8.12
N TYR A 105 -2.42 9.04 -6.80
CA TYR A 105 -1.17 8.79 -6.08
C TYR A 105 -0.93 7.34 -5.70
N SER A 106 -1.98 6.55 -5.51
CA SER A 106 -1.89 5.18 -4.98
C SER A 106 -1.33 4.19 -5.99
N CYS A 107 -0.55 3.23 -5.49
CA CYS A 107 -0.09 2.04 -6.24
C CYS A 107 0.57 2.35 -7.59
N ARG A 108 1.29 3.45 -7.69
CA ARG A 108 2.01 3.89 -8.89
C ARG A 108 3.49 4.08 -8.60
N LYS A 109 4.35 3.69 -9.57
CA LYS A 109 5.81 3.84 -9.43
C LYS A 109 6.20 5.31 -9.27
N GLY A 110 7.01 5.60 -8.26
CA GLY A 110 7.47 6.97 -7.95
C GLY A 110 6.41 7.84 -7.26
N LYS A 111 5.23 7.30 -6.95
CA LYS A 111 4.18 7.97 -6.18
C LYS A 111 3.93 7.23 -4.86
N GLY A 112 2.85 7.45 -4.21
CA GLY A 112 2.50 6.86 -2.93
C GLY A 112 2.14 7.92 -1.90
N THR A 113 2.09 7.53 -0.64
CA THR A 113 1.61 8.36 0.46
C THR A 113 2.41 9.66 0.62
N LEU A 114 3.74 9.59 0.65
CA LEU A 114 4.59 10.78 0.80
C LEU A 114 4.43 11.74 -0.37
N TYR A 115 4.43 11.20 -1.59
CA TYR A 115 4.18 12.02 -2.78
C TYR A 115 2.81 12.71 -2.71
N GLY A 116 1.76 11.98 -2.29
CA GLY A 116 0.42 12.56 -2.12
C GLY A 116 0.38 13.70 -1.09
N ILE A 117 1.07 13.53 0.04
CA ILE A 117 1.21 14.57 1.08
C ILE A 117 1.94 15.80 0.51
N GLU A 118 3.11 15.62 -0.11
CA GLU A 118 3.88 16.71 -0.70
C GLU A 118 3.11 17.45 -1.80
N ARG A 119 2.39 16.71 -2.65
CA ARG A 119 1.52 17.31 -3.67
C ARG A 119 0.39 18.12 -3.05
N THR A 120 -0.27 17.61 -2.04
CA THR A 120 -1.34 18.32 -1.33
C THR A 120 -0.81 19.60 -0.71
N ARG A 121 0.35 19.55 -0.04
CA ARG A 121 1.00 20.76 0.50
C ARG A 121 1.33 21.79 -0.58
N LYS A 122 1.83 21.33 -1.73
CA LYS A 122 2.07 22.22 -2.88
C LYS A 122 0.76 22.85 -3.37
N HIS A 123 -0.33 22.08 -3.45
CA HIS A 123 -1.65 22.57 -3.85
C HIS A 123 -2.16 23.65 -2.88
N ILE A 124 -2.03 23.43 -1.57
CA ILE A 124 -2.42 24.41 -0.55
C ILE A 124 -1.61 25.69 -0.70
N ARG A 125 -0.27 25.59 -0.75
CA ARG A 125 0.60 26.78 -0.92
C ARG A 125 0.30 27.56 -2.18
N GLN A 126 0.04 26.88 -3.28
CA GLN A 126 -0.31 27.54 -4.55
C GLN A 126 -1.69 28.20 -4.49
N CYS A 127 -2.69 27.51 -3.94
CA CYS A 127 -4.05 28.03 -3.83
C CYS A 127 -4.13 29.21 -2.86
N THR A 128 -3.39 29.18 -1.77
CA THR A 128 -3.35 30.22 -0.74
C THR A 128 -2.32 31.33 -1.03
N ARG A 129 -1.59 31.25 -2.14
CA ARG A 129 -0.43 32.13 -2.42
C ARG A 129 0.51 32.21 -1.21
N ASN A 130 1.00 31.05 -0.76
CA ASN A 130 1.83 30.91 0.43
C ASN A 130 1.17 31.44 1.72
N PHE A 131 -0.11 31.12 1.92
CA PHE A 131 -0.93 31.47 3.09
C PHE A 131 -1.26 32.95 3.23
N THR A 132 -1.13 33.74 2.17
CA THR A 132 -1.57 35.14 2.13
C THR A 132 -3.06 35.26 1.78
N GLN A 133 -3.67 34.24 1.18
CA GLN A 133 -5.08 34.21 0.82
C GLN A 133 -5.77 32.99 1.45
N THR A 134 -7.04 33.15 1.75
CA THR A 134 -7.90 32.08 2.26
C THR A 134 -8.15 31.03 1.16
N ALA A 135 -8.04 29.76 1.53
CA ALA A 135 -8.51 28.64 0.71
C ALA A 135 -9.19 27.61 1.60
N TYR A 136 -10.00 26.78 0.98
CA TYR A 136 -10.76 25.72 1.65
C TYR A 136 -10.33 24.36 1.13
N VAL A 137 -10.43 23.36 1.99
CA VAL A 137 -10.15 21.95 1.69
C VAL A 137 -11.45 21.17 1.77
N LEU A 138 -11.78 20.51 0.68
CA LEU A 138 -12.79 19.47 0.66
C LEU A 138 -12.08 18.12 0.65
N LYS A 139 -12.33 17.31 1.67
CA LYS A 139 -11.87 15.93 1.75
C LYS A 139 -13.07 15.00 1.82
N VAL A 140 -13.08 13.94 1.01
CA VAL A 140 -14.14 12.93 0.98
C VAL A 140 -13.53 11.53 0.87
N ASP A 141 -14.24 10.54 1.39
CA ASP A 141 -13.87 9.12 1.39
C ASP A 141 -15.02 8.33 0.75
N ILE A 142 -14.71 7.30 -0.02
CA ILE A 142 -15.71 6.42 -0.64
C ILE A 142 -15.95 5.22 0.30
N SER A 143 -17.19 4.99 0.67
CA SER A 143 -17.56 3.91 1.59
C SER A 143 -17.41 2.55 0.92
N GLY A 144 -16.67 1.63 1.57
CA GLY A 144 -16.55 0.26 1.06
C GLY A 144 -16.01 0.15 -0.35
N TYR A 145 -15.13 1.04 -0.77
CA TYR A 145 -14.71 1.22 -2.17
C TYR A 145 -14.41 -0.09 -2.89
N PHE A 146 -13.49 -0.90 -2.37
CA PHE A 146 -13.13 -2.18 -3.01
C PHE A 146 -14.31 -3.16 -3.10
N MET A 147 -15.21 -3.13 -2.12
CA MET A 147 -16.36 -4.03 -2.05
C MET A 147 -17.51 -3.58 -2.96
N SER A 148 -17.51 -2.31 -3.38
CA SER A 148 -18.55 -1.73 -4.24
C SER A 148 -18.17 -1.63 -5.71
N ILE A 149 -16.96 -2.02 -6.10
CA ILE A 149 -16.52 -2.00 -7.51
C ILE A 149 -17.29 -3.06 -8.29
N ASN A 150 -18.10 -2.65 -9.28
CA ASN A 150 -18.78 -3.55 -10.18
C ASN A 150 -17.77 -4.20 -11.15
N ARG A 151 -17.67 -5.53 -11.11
CA ARG A 151 -16.65 -6.30 -11.86
C ARG A 151 -16.84 -6.22 -13.35
N GLN A 152 -18.09 -6.28 -13.85
CA GLN A 152 -18.37 -6.19 -15.29
C GLN A 152 -18.02 -4.80 -15.81
N ARG A 153 -18.45 -3.73 -15.13
CA ARG A 153 -18.11 -2.35 -15.51
C ARG A 153 -16.60 -2.13 -15.52
N LEU A 154 -15.89 -2.68 -14.53
CA LEU A 154 -14.43 -2.62 -14.49
C LEU A 154 -13.79 -3.28 -15.70
N LEU A 155 -14.24 -4.50 -16.04
CA LEU A 155 -13.77 -5.23 -17.21
C LEU A 155 -14.00 -4.42 -18.49
N ASP A 156 -15.20 -3.91 -18.69
CA ASP A 156 -15.56 -3.11 -19.86
C ASP A 156 -14.71 -1.83 -19.96
N THR A 157 -14.46 -1.18 -18.83
CA THR A 157 -13.58 0.00 -18.75
C THR A 157 -12.16 -0.36 -19.19
N ILE A 158 -11.59 -1.46 -18.70
CA ILE A 158 -10.24 -1.88 -19.05
C ILE A 158 -10.16 -2.23 -20.54
N LEU A 159 -11.13 -2.99 -21.07
CA LEU A 159 -11.17 -3.36 -22.49
C LEU A 159 -11.30 -2.13 -23.40
N THR A 160 -12.09 -1.15 -23.00
CA THR A 160 -12.23 0.13 -23.71
C THR A 160 -10.90 0.90 -23.72
N GLU A 161 -10.20 0.99 -22.59
CA GLU A 161 -8.89 1.63 -22.53
C GLU A 161 -7.84 0.83 -23.33
N MET A 162 -7.88 -0.49 -23.31
CA MET A 162 -6.99 -1.32 -24.12
C MET A 162 -7.18 -1.02 -25.61
N GLU A 163 -8.43 -0.99 -26.11
CA GLU A 163 -8.71 -0.71 -27.53
C GLU A 163 -8.29 0.71 -27.92
N LYS A 164 -8.54 1.72 -27.07
CA LYS A 164 -8.12 3.11 -27.28
C LYS A 164 -6.60 3.26 -27.46
N TYR A 165 -5.80 2.41 -26.78
CA TYR A 165 -4.34 2.47 -26.86
C TYR A 165 -3.75 1.49 -27.89
N ARG A 166 -4.51 0.56 -28.43
CA ARG A 166 -4.05 -0.53 -29.31
C ARG A 166 -3.11 -0.07 -30.41
N HIS A 167 -3.49 0.97 -31.14
CA HIS A 167 -2.74 1.53 -32.28
C HIS A 167 -1.74 2.64 -31.87
N ARG A 168 -1.64 2.96 -30.60
CA ARG A 168 -0.70 3.98 -30.10
C ARG A 168 0.67 3.37 -29.84
N ARG A 169 1.72 4.17 -30.07
CA ARG A 169 3.11 3.73 -29.84
C ARG A 169 3.37 3.45 -28.36
N CYS A 170 4.07 2.35 -28.10
CA CYS A 170 4.53 1.94 -26.80
C CYS A 170 5.88 2.61 -26.47
N GLY A 171 5.86 3.63 -25.62
CA GLY A 171 7.07 4.34 -25.21
C GLY A 171 7.77 5.09 -26.34
N LYS A 172 9.10 5.09 -26.35
CA LYS A 172 9.94 5.70 -27.40
C LYS A 172 10.19 4.77 -28.60
N GLY A 173 9.70 3.51 -28.53
CA GLY A 173 9.86 2.52 -29.59
C GLY A 173 8.94 2.74 -30.78
N LYS A 174 9.19 1.98 -31.87
CA LYS A 174 8.36 1.99 -33.08
C LYS A 174 7.09 1.16 -32.93
N ARG A 175 7.09 0.13 -32.02
CA ARG A 175 5.97 -0.81 -31.84
C ARG A 175 4.76 -0.15 -31.17
N THR A 176 3.58 -0.54 -31.59
CA THR A 176 2.31 -0.19 -30.95
C THR A 176 2.01 -1.12 -29.77
N TRP A 177 1.01 -0.79 -28.96
CA TRP A 177 0.56 -1.69 -27.89
C TRP A 177 -0.02 -2.99 -28.44
N GLY A 178 -0.74 -2.93 -29.58
CA GLY A 178 -1.28 -4.13 -30.25
C GLY A 178 -0.21 -5.07 -30.80
N GLU A 179 1.01 -4.57 -31.05
CA GLU A 179 2.16 -5.39 -31.43
C GLU A 179 2.97 -5.90 -30.24
N ARG A 180 2.75 -5.36 -29.06
CA ARG A 180 3.46 -5.76 -27.84
C ARG A 180 2.69 -6.77 -27.00
N ILE A 181 1.38 -6.64 -26.90
CA ILE A 181 0.51 -7.45 -26.05
C ILE A 181 -0.37 -8.33 -26.93
N ASP A 182 -0.50 -9.61 -26.59
CA ASP A 182 -1.55 -10.46 -27.13
C ASP A 182 -2.89 -10.08 -26.49
N TYR A 183 -3.70 -9.33 -27.22
CA TYR A 183 -4.98 -8.80 -26.74
C TYR A 183 -6.00 -9.92 -26.48
N THR A 184 -5.91 -11.04 -27.20
CA THR A 184 -6.81 -12.18 -27.01
C THR A 184 -6.52 -12.86 -25.68
N LEU A 185 -5.25 -13.20 -25.43
CA LEU A 185 -4.82 -13.79 -24.15
C LEU A 185 -5.05 -12.83 -22.98
N ALA A 186 -4.71 -11.56 -23.14
CA ALA A 186 -4.92 -10.56 -22.10
C ALA A 186 -6.41 -10.41 -21.74
N THR A 187 -7.30 -10.41 -22.74
CA THR A 187 -8.75 -10.32 -22.52
C THR A 187 -9.30 -11.55 -21.82
N ASP A 188 -8.87 -12.75 -22.20
CA ASP A 188 -9.28 -14.00 -21.55
C ASP A 188 -8.84 -14.02 -20.07
N LEU A 189 -7.58 -13.72 -19.81
CA LEU A 189 -7.05 -13.65 -18.44
C LEU A 189 -7.74 -12.57 -17.61
N LEU A 190 -8.03 -11.39 -18.20
CA LEU A 190 -8.78 -10.33 -17.51
C LEU A 190 -10.17 -10.78 -17.11
N ARG A 191 -10.91 -11.45 -18.02
CA ARG A 191 -12.23 -12.01 -17.71
C ARG A 191 -12.16 -12.98 -16.54
N LYS A 192 -11.22 -13.94 -16.60
CA LYS A 192 -11.04 -14.95 -15.55
C LYS A 192 -10.66 -14.34 -14.22
N VAL A 193 -9.76 -13.36 -14.19
CA VAL A 193 -9.29 -12.73 -12.95
C VAL A 193 -10.30 -11.74 -12.36
N ILE A 194 -10.97 -10.93 -13.18
CA ILE A 194 -11.89 -9.88 -12.70
C ILE A 194 -13.25 -10.46 -12.30
N LEU A 195 -13.79 -11.38 -13.11
CA LEU A 195 -15.11 -11.95 -12.85
C LEU A 195 -15.08 -13.09 -11.83
N ASN A 196 -13.89 -13.61 -11.47
CA ASN A 196 -13.75 -14.60 -10.41
C ASN A 196 -14.27 -14.06 -9.08
N ASP A 197 -15.09 -14.87 -8.41
CA ASP A 197 -15.53 -14.61 -7.05
C ASP A 197 -14.80 -15.52 -6.05
N PRO A 198 -13.77 -15.02 -5.38
CA PRO A 198 -12.98 -15.84 -4.47
C PRO A 198 -13.75 -16.23 -3.19
N THR A 199 -14.91 -15.65 -2.93
CA THR A 199 -15.74 -16.01 -1.76
C THR A 199 -16.36 -17.40 -1.91
N GLN A 200 -16.59 -17.84 -3.16
CA GLN A 200 -17.21 -19.14 -3.46
C GLN A 200 -16.28 -20.33 -3.15
N ASN A 201 -14.96 -20.14 -3.26
CA ASN A 201 -14.00 -21.21 -3.11
C ASN A 201 -12.67 -20.72 -2.53
N CYS A 202 -12.68 -20.23 -1.27
CA CYS A 202 -11.46 -19.84 -0.58
C CYS A 202 -11.06 -20.81 0.54
N ILE A 203 -9.79 -20.76 0.92
CA ILE A 203 -9.25 -21.46 2.08
C ILE A 203 -9.14 -20.47 3.22
N PHE A 204 -9.85 -20.69 4.32
CA PHE A 204 -9.74 -19.86 5.51
C PHE A 204 -8.45 -20.14 6.27
N ARG A 205 -7.73 -19.08 6.61
CA ARG A 205 -6.55 -19.15 7.45
C ARG A 205 -6.78 -18.40 8.76
N GLY A 206 -6.60 -19.10 9.88
CA GLY A 206 -6.86 -18.56 11.21
C GLY A 206 -8.27 -18.86 11.72
N ASN A 207 -8.62 -18.30 12.88
CA ASN A 207 -9.92 -18.53 13.51
C ASN A 207 -11.01 -17.62 12.88
N ARG A 208 -12.20 -18.16 12.68
CA ARG A 208 -13.39 -17.42 12.21
C ARG A 208 -13.75 -16.25 13.14
N SER A 209 -13.43 -16.31 14.42
CA SER A 209 -13.61 -15.20 15.37
C SER A 209 -12.82 -13.95 15.00
N ALA A 210 -11.78 -14.05 14.15
CA ALA A 210 -11.06 -12.90 13.64
C ALA A 210 -11.93 -11.94 12.82
N TRP A 211 -13.06 -12.41 12.26
CA TRP A 211 -14.03 -11.56 11.53
C TRP A 211 -14.92 -10.73 12.47
N ASN A 212 -14.99 -11.08 13.76
CA ASN A 212 -15.81 -10.33 14.73
C ASN A 212 -15.34 -8.86 14.77
N GLY A 213 -16.32 -7.93 14.61
CA GLY A 213 -16.05 -6.50 14.57
C GLY A 213 -15.48 -5.97 13.24
N LEU A 214 -15.41 -6.79 12.19
CA LEU A 214 -15.18 -6.30 10.83
C LEU A 214 -16.47 -5.66 10.32
N PRO A 215 -16.47 -4.37 9.88
CA PRO A 215 -17.67 -3.76 9.30
C PRO A 215 -18.13 -4.51 8.05
N ALA A 216 -19.45 -4.67 7.87
CA ALA A 216 -20.03 -5.40 6.74
C ALA A 216 -19.52 -4.90 5.38
N ASN A 217 -19.43 -3.57 5.21
CA ASN A 217 -18.95 -2.93 3.99
C ASN A 217 -17.41 -3.06 3.76
N LYS A 218 -16.71 -3.87 4.56
CA LYS A 218 -15.28 -4.19 4.41
C LYS A 218 -15.02 -5.67 4.24
N SER A 219 -16.08 -6.47 4.11
CA SER A 219 -15.98 -7.89 3.82
C SER A 219 -16.51 -8.16 2.41
N LEU A 220 -15.75 -8.93 1.64
CA LEU A 220 -16.11 -9.35 0.29
C LEU A 220 -17.32 -10.29 0.30
N PHE A 221 -17.51 -11.04 1.39
CA PHE A 221 -18.68 -11.92 1.58
C PHE A 221 -20.01 -11.15 1.67
N ASN A 222 -19.94 -9.85 1.95
CA ASN A 222 -21.12 -8.98 2.06
C ASN A 222 -21.24 -8.00 0.89
N SER A 223 -20.44 -8.18 -0.16
CA SER A 223 -20.55 -7.38 -1.38
C SER A 223 -21.80 -7.78 -2.17
N ASP A 224 -22.39 -6.82 -2.87
CA ASP A 224 -23.48 -7.08 -3.80
C ASP A 224 -23.03 -8.03 -4.90
N GLU A 225 -23.95 -8.76 -5.49
CA GLU A 225 -23.67 -9.69 -6.58
C GLU A 225 -22.97 -8.96 -7.77
N GLY A 226 -21.95 -9.58 -8.32
CA GLY A 226 -21.12 -8.98 -9.37
C GLY A 226 -20.25 -7.81 -8.92
N CYS A 227 -20.25 -7.47 -7.63
CA CYS A 227 -19.40 -6.43 -7.06
C CYS A 227 -18.25 -7.00 -6.22
N GLY A 228 -17.27 -6.15 -5.98
CA GLY A 228 -16.16 -6.42 -5.07
C GLY A 228 -14.87 -6.90 -5.75
N LEU A 229 -13.77 -6.25 -5.37
CA LEU A 229 -12.40 -6.69 -5.72
C LEU A 229 -11.69 -7.22 -4.48
N PRO A 230 -11.05 -8.41 -4.57
CA PRO A 230 -10.30 -8.97 -3.46
C PRO A 230 -9.11 -8.09 -3.06
N ILE A 231 -9.01 -7.75 -1.78
CA ILE A 231 -7.83 -7.04 -1.25
C ILE A 231 -6.73 -8.08 -1.02
N GLY A 232 -5.54 -7.83 -1.56
CA GLY A 232 -4.37 -8.70 -1.41
C GLY A 232 -3.66 -9.03 -2.72
N ASN A 233 -4.28 -8.73 -3.86
CA ASN A 233 -3.73 -8.98 -5.20
C ASN A 233 -3.23 -7.69 -5.85
N LEU A 234 -2.13 -7.80 -6.61
CA LEU A 234 -1.50 -6.66 -7.30
C LEU A 234 -2.44 -6.02 -8.33
N THR A 235 -3.17 -6.85 -9.08
CA THR A 235 -4.11 -6.35 -10.11
C THR A 235 -5.26 -5.56 -9.49
N SER A 236 -5.76 -5.94 -8.32
CA SER A 236 -6.83 -5.19 -7.64
C SER A 236 -6.45 -3.72 -7.38
N GLN A 237 -5.17 -3.48 -7.09
CA GLN A 237 -4.65 -2.13 -6.88
C GLN A 237 -4.61 -1.31 -8.18
N LEU A 238 -4.18 -1.89 -9.29
CA LEU A 238 -4.20 -1.26 -10.60
C LEU A 238 -5.64 -1.01 -11.06
N PHE A 239 -6.47 -2.02 -10.94
CA PHE A 239 -7.86 -2.00 -11.40
C PHE A 239 -8.72 -0.99 -10.63
N SER A 240 -8.49 -0.84 -9.32
CA SER A 240 -9.15 0.20 -8.54
C SER A 240 -8.80 1.62 -9.03
N ASN A 241 -7.59 1.85 -9.50
CA ASN A 241 -7.22 3.14 -10.10
C ASN A 241 -7.88 3.33 -11.48
N VAL A 242 -7.97 2.27 -12.29
CA VAL A 242 -8.65 2.33 -13.60
C VAL A 242 -10.12 2.67 -13.42
N TYR A 243 -10.80 2.05 -12.45
CA TYR A 243 -12.22 2.24 -12.21
C TYR A 243 -12.62 3.71 -12.01
N LEU A 244 -11.77 4.49 -11.33
CA LEU A 244 -11.99 5.92 -11.09
C LEU A 244 -11.19 6.84 -12.02
N SER A 245 -10.46 6.32 -13.01
CA SER A 245 -9.63 7.18 -13.88
C SER A 245 -10.45 8.19 -14.68
N ALA A 246 -11.62 7.78 -15.18
CA ALA A 246 -12.54 8.67 -15.90
C ALA A 246 -13.12 9.74 -14.97
N PHE A 247 -13.46 9.37 -13.73
CA PHE A 247 -13.90 10.33 -12.71
C PHE A 247 -12.80 11.37 -12.40
N ASP A 248 -11.54 10.92 -12.20
CA ASP A 248 -10.41 11.84 -11.97
C ASP A 248 -10.23 12.82 -13.15
N ASN A 249 -10.34 12.31 -14.39
CA ASN A 249 -10.24 13.13 -15.60
C ASN A 249 -11.39 14.13 -15.68
N ARG A 250 -12.61 13.73 -15.35
CA ARG A 250 -13.78 14.62 -15.29
C ARG A 250 -13.56 15.76 -14.28
N MET A 251 -13.08 15.43 -13.07
CA MET A 251 -12.77 16.42 -12.04
C MET A 251 -11.68 17.41 -12.49
N LYS A 252 -10.65 16.92 -13.18
CA LYS A 252 -9.53 17.76 -13.63
C LYS A 252 -9.86 18.61 -14.86
N ARG A 253 -10.63 18.08 -15.81
CA ARG A 253 -10.82 18.68 -17.14
C ARG A 253 -12.16 19.36 -17.30
N GLU A 254 -13.25 18.75 -16.84
CA GLU A 254 -14.60 19.30 -17.00
C GLU A 254 -14.94 20.23 -15.84
N GLU A 255 -14.67 19.82 -14.59
CA GLU A 255 -14.85 20.68 -13.41
C GLU A 255 -13.69 21.68 -13.22
N GLY A 256 -12.63 21.60 -14.02
CA GLY A 256 -11.50 22.52 -14.01
C GLY A 256 -10.67 22.54 -12.72
N LEU A 257 -10.74 21.48 -11.91
CA LEU A 257 -10.09 21.42 -10.60
C LEU A 257 -8.56 21.36 -10.70
N ARG A 258 -7.92 22.52 -10.56
CA ARG A 258 -6.46 22.62 -10.57
C ARG A 258 -5.80 21.86 -9.42
N TYR A 259 -6.37 21.95 -8.21
CA TYR A 259 -5.83 21.42 -6.98
C TYR A 259 -6.66 20.24 -6.48
N TYR A 260 -6.62 19.15 -7.23
CA TYR A 260 -7.28 17.87 -6.98
C TYR A 260 -6.25 16.80 -6.71
N GLY A 261 -6.55 15.84 -5.84
CA GLY A 261 -5.74 14.67 -5.62
C GLY A 261 -6.56 13.48 -5.10
N ARG A 262 -6.16 12.25 -5.46
CA ARG A 262 -6.81 11.03 -5.00
C ARG A 262 -5.78 9.98 -4.57
N TYR A 263 -6.04 9.38 -3.42
CA TYR A 263 -5.33 8.19 -2.94
C TYR A 263 -6.35 7.07 -2.68
N VAL A 264 -6.50 6.16 -3.63
CA VAL A 264 -7.53 5.09 -3.65
C VAL A 264 -8.94 5.68 -3.54
N ASP A 265 -9.53 5.63 -2.34
CA ASP A 265 -10.85 6.13 -1.95
C ASP A 265 -10.83 7.52 -1.29
N ASP A 266 -9.67 7.98 -0.84
CA ASP A 266 -9.47 9.31 -0.24
C ASP A 266 -9.27 10.37 -1.33
N ILE A 267 -10.22 11.28 -1.50
CA ILE A 267 -10.16 12.40 -2.45
C ILE A 267 -9.95 13.70 -1.69
N ILE A 268 -9.07 14.57 -2.17
CA ILE A 268 -8.80 15.88 -1.61
C ILE A 268 -8.80 16.95 -2.69
N ILE A 269 -9.47 18.06 -2.42
CA ILE A 269 -9.60 19.22 -3.32
C ILE A 269 -9.32 20.47 -2.51
N VAL A 270 -8.56 21.40 -3.10
CA VAL A 270 -8.29 22.73 -2.52
C VAL A 270 -8.84 23.79 -3.46
N HIS A 271 -9.61 24.73 -2.93
CA HIS A 271 -10.24 25.80 -3.73
C HIS A 271 -10.39 27.09 -2.91
N PRO A 272 -10.30 28.28 -3.50
CA PRO A 272 -10.50 29.54 -2.77
C PRO A 272 -11.96 29.78 -2.36
N ASP A 273 -12.92 29.17 -3.05
CA ASP A 273 -14.36 29.35 -2.81
C ASP A 273 -14.97 28.12 -2.14
N SER A 274 -15.52 28.27 -0.94
CA SER A 274 -16.19 27.24 -0.17
C SER A 274 -17.59 26.91 -0.70
N HIS A 275 -18.30 27.86 -1.27
CA HIS A 275 -19.64 27.62 -1.86
C HIS A 275 -19.52 26.74 -3.09
N TYR A 276 -18.54 27.01 -3.94
CA TYR A 276 -18.23 26.13 -5.08
C TYR A 276 -17.94 24.70 -4.61
N LEU A 277 -17.13 24.52 -3.56
CA LEU A 277 -16.81 23.19 -3.03
C LEU A 277 -18.05 22.49 -2.46
N ALA A 278 -18.97 23.21 -1.82
CA ALA A 278 -20.22 22.64 -1.30
C ALA A 278 -21.14 22.17 -2.45
N GLN A 279 -21.27 22.93 -3.51
CA GLN A 279 -22.00 22.53 -4.71
C GLN A 279 -21.34 21.35 -5.44
N LEU A 280 -20.01 21.38 -5.55
CA LEU A 280 -19.22 20.32 -6.15
C LEU A 280 -19.39 19.00 -5.41
N LEU A 281 -19.46 19.02 -4.08
CA LEU A 281 -19.69 17.83 -3.25
C LEU A 281 -20.98 17.10 -3.69
N GLY A 282 -22.07 17.83 -3.89
CA GLY A 282 -23.34 17.26 -4.35
C GLY A 282 -23.26 16.71 -5.78
N ARG A 283 -22.50 17.37 -6.67
CA ARG A 283 -22.25 16.84 -8.03
C ARG A 283 -21.43 15.58 -8.01
N MET A 284 -20.33 15.55 -7.25
CA MET A 284 -19.49 14.36 -7.08
C MET A 284 -20.28 13.18 -6.53
N GLU A 285 -21.13 13.42 -5.53
CA GLU A 285 -21.96 12.36 -4.94
C GLU A 285 -22.92 11.74 -5.96
N ARG A 286 -23.59 12.55 -6.77
CA ARG A 286 -24.44 12.08 -7.87
C ARG A 286 -23.65 11.27 -8.89
N ILE A 287 -22.54 11.81 -9.39
CA ILE A 287 -21.69 11.15 -10.39
C ILE A 287 -21.21 9.79 -9.85
N LEU A 288 -20.66 9.74 -8.63
CA LEU A 288 -20.18 8.50 -8.06
C LEU A 288 -21.30 7.46 -7.91
N LYS A 289 -22.50 7.89 -7.53
CA LYS A 289 -23.65 6.99 -7.36
C LYS A 289 -24.21 6.51 -8.69
N THR A 290 -24.45 7.42 -9.64
CA THR A 290 -25.11 7.08 -10.92
C THR A 290 -24.16 6.38 -11.89
N ASP A 291 -22.94 6.92 -12.04
CA ASP A 291 -22.02 6.48 -13.07
C ASP A 291 -21.08 5.35 -12.59
N TYR A 292 -20.90 5.18 -11.27
CA TYR A 292 -19.97 4.18 -10.72
C TYR A 292 -20.61 3.22 -9.70
N GLY A 293 -21.81 3.45 -9.25
CA GLY A 293 -22.43 2.64 -8.19
C GLY A 293 -21.76 2.82 -6.81
N LEU A 294 -21.03 3.93 -6.62
CA LEU A 294 -20.23 4.17 -5.42
C LEU A 294 -20.92 5.17 -4.50
N THR A 295 -20.80 4.96 -3.20
CA THR A 295 -21.40 5.82 -2.18
C THR A 295 -20.31 6.55 -1.40
N MET A 296 -20.41 7.89 -1.31
CA MET A 296 -19.55 8.66 -0.42
C MET A 296 -19.83 8.35 1.04
N HIS A 297 -18.77 8.24 1.84
CA HIS A 297 -18.90 7.95 3.27
C HIS A 297 -19.58 9.13 4.00
N PRO A 298 -20.75 8.95 4.67
CA PRO A 298 -21.54 10.06 5.19
C PRO A 298 -20.82 10.86 6.29
N ARG A 299 -19.97 10.22 7.10
CA ARG A 299 -19.28 10.86 8.25
C ARG A 299 -17.82 11.26 7.96
N LYS A 300 -17.28 10.90 6.78
CA LYS A 300 -15.90 11.25 6.44
C LYS A 300 -15.86 12.29 5.31
N ARG A 301 -16.64 13.33 5.49
CA ARG A 301 -16.69 14.52 4.63
C ARG A 301 -16.19 15.69 5.45
N LEU A 302 -15.20 16.39 4.94
CA LEU A 302 -14.62 17.55 5.59
C LEU A 302 -14.57 18.70 4.59
N LEU A 303 -15.25 19.79 4.92
CA LEU A 303 -15.12 21.08 4.21
C LEU A 303 -14.76 22.14 5.26
N GLN A 304 -13.57 22.67 5.18
CA GLN A 304 -13.07 23.67 6.12
C GLN A 304 -11.98 24.55 5.51
N ARG A 305 -11.59 25.61 6.20
CA ARG A 305 -10.43 26.41 5.83
C ARG A 305 -9.14 25.58 5.93
N ALA A 306 -8.23 25.79 4.97
CA ALA A 306 -6.98 25.03 4.89
C ALA A 306 -6.04 25.26 6.09
N ASP A 307 -6.13 26.43 6.74
CA ASP A 307 -5.32 26.81 7.91
C ASP A 307 -5.76 26.17 9.24
N GLN A 308 -7.00 25.69 9.34
CA GLN A 308 -7.52 25.01 10.54
C GLN A 308 -6.88 23.64 10.82
N GLY A 309 -6.17 23.10 9.84
CA GLY A 309 -5.48 21.82 9.93
C GLY A 309 -6.39 20.60 9.80
N PHE A 310 -5.98 19.65 8.98
CA PHE A 310 -6.71 18.42 8.67
C PHE A 310 -5.76 17.23 8.55
N ASP A 311 -6.31 16.02 8.72
CA ASP A 311 -5.56 14.78 8.59
C ASP A 311 -5.70 14.26 7.15
N PHE A 312 -4.55 13.96 6.50
CA PHE A 312 -4.49 13.32 5.19
C PHE A 312 -3.34 12.33 5.12
N LEU A 313 -3.61 11.12 4.68
CA LEU A 313 -2.64 10.02 4.51
C LEU A 313 -1.74 9.80 5.75
N GLY A 314 -2.34 9.89 6.95
CA GLY A 314 -1.65 9.63 8.21
C GLY A 314 -0.84 10.80 8.77
N MET A 315 -0.75 11.91 8.06
CA MET A 315 -0.16 13.16 8.52
C MET A 315 -1.24 14.21 8.77
N ARG A 316 -0.91 15.22 9.59
CA ARG A 316 -1.76 16.37 9.85
C ARG A 316 -1.13 17.62 9.25
N GLU A 317 -1.80 18.19 8.29
CA GLU A 317 -1.48 19.52 7.78
C GLU A 317 -2.05 20.57 8.74
N HIS A 318 -1.26 21.57 9.07
CA HIS A 318 -1.69 22.72 9.87
C HIS A 318 -0.92 23.98 9.47
N GLY A 319 -1.56 24.83 8.69
CA GLY A 319 -0.91 25.99 8.10
C GLY A 319 0.31 25.58 7.25
N SER A 320 1.48 26.13 7.56
CA SER A 320 2.73 25.79 6.85
C SER A 320 3.44 24.54 7.41
N VAL A 321 2.90 23.92 8.48
CA VAL A 321 3.57 22.85 9.24
C VAL A 321 2.91 21.49 8.96
N LEU A 322 3.75 20.49 8.69
CA LEU A 322 3.32 19.09 8.61
C LEU A 322 3.65 18.40 9.95
N LEU A 323 2.65 17.81 10.57
CA LEU A 323 2.75 17.11 11.85
C LEU A 323 2.41 15.63 11.68
N PRO A 324 2.91 14.73 12.54
CA PRO A 324 2.46 13.34 12.55
C PRO A 324 0.99 13.26 12.99
N GLY A 325 0.17 12.53 12.26
CA GLY A 325 -1.24 12.34 12.56
C GLY A 325 -1.46 11.55 13.85
N ARG A 326 -2.68 11.65 14.41
CA ARG A 326 -3.05 10.99 15.68
C ARG A 326 -2.80 9.49 15.67
N ARG A 327 -3.09 8.84 14.56
CA ARG A 327 -2.92 7.38 14.39
C ARG A 327 -1.46 6.98 14.44
N LEU A 328 -0.59 7.73 13.74
CA LEU A 328 0.85 7.49 13.72
C LEU A 328 1.46 7.65 15.13
N LYS A 329 1.09 8.72 15.85
CA LYS A 329 1.50 8.94 17.25
C LYS A 329 1.06 7.81 18.19
N ARG A 330 -0.20 7.37 18.06
CA ARG A 330 -0.72 6.27 18.88
C ARG A 330 -0.03 4.94 18.60
N GLY A 331 0.22 4.63 17.31
CA GLY A 331 0.92 3.41 16.91
C GLY A 331 2.36 3.39 17.44
N LEU A 332 3.08 4.50 17.32
CA LEU A 332 4.43 4.62 17.89
C LEU A 332 4.43 4.41 19.41
N ARG A 333 3.48 5.05 20.15
CA ARG A 333 3.38 4.89 21.60
C ARG A 333 3.15 3.42 21.97
N TYR A 334 2.19 2.77 21.30
CA TYR A 334 1.91 1.36 21.52
C TYR A 334 3.13 0.46 21.29
N SER A 335 3.89 0.72 20.19
CA SER A 335 5.11 -0.06 19.89
C SER A 335 6.22 0.17 20.91
N LEU A 336 6.34 1.40 21.45
CA LEU A 336 7.27 1.71 22.54
C LEU A 336 6.89 1.03 23.86
N ASP A 337 5.60 1.04 24.18
CA ASP A 337 5.08 0.42 25.41
C ASP A 337 5.28 -1.12 25.35
N ALA A 338 5.00 -1.73 24.20
CA ALA A 338 5.25 -3.16 24.00
C ALA A 338 6.75 -3.50 24.11
N TYR A 339 7.63 -2.72 23.48
CA TYR A 339 9.07 -2.90 23.62
C TYR A 339 9.53 -2.78 25.08
N ALA A 340 9.09 -1.73 25.78
CA ALA A 340 9.46 -1.50 27.18
C ALA A 340 8.95 -2.62 28.11
N HIS A 341 7.74 -3.15 27.85
CA HIS A 341 7.18 -4.27 28.59
C HIS A 341 7.99 -5.55 28.36
N ASP A 342 8.26 -5.90 27.11
CA ASP A 342 9.00 -7.12 26.77
C ASP A 342 10.46 -7.06 27.25
N MET A 343 11.06 -5.88 27.31
CA MET A 343 12.39 -5.66 27.90
C MET A 343 12.41 -5.94 29.41
N LYS A 344 11.34 -5.65 30.15
CA LYS A 344 11.25 -5.85 31.59
C LYS A 344 10.83 -7.26 32.00
N THR A 345 9.92 -7.89 31.23
CA THR A 345 9.22 -9.11 31.65
C THR A 345 9.72 -10.39 31.02
N LYS A 346 10.49 -10.28 29.93
CA LYS A 346 10.91 -11.47 29.14
C LYS A 346 12.39 -11.43 28.83
N CYS A 347 12.98 -12.64 28.73
CA CYS A 347 14.26 -12.77 28.05
C CYS A 347 14.03 -12.44 26.56
N MET A 348 14.54 -11.28 26.12
CA MET A 348 14.34 -10.76 24.78
C MET A 348 15.08 -11.64 23.76
N SER A 349 14.35 -12.46 22.97
CA SER A 349 14.98 -13.18 21.88
C SER A 349 15.44 -12.23 20.77
N TYR A 350 16.47 -12.63 20.01
CA TYR A 350 16.96 -11.84 18.89
C TYR A 350 15.86 -11.53 17.86
N GLU A 351 14.98 -12.48 17.58
CA GLU A 351 13.86 -12.32 16.67
C GLU A 351 12.87 -11.27 17.17
N LEU A 352 12.49 -11.31 18.44
CA LEU A 352 11.59 -10.36 19.09
C LEU A 352 12.20 -8.95 19.08
N PHE A 353 13.50 -8.85 19.38
CA PHE A 353 14.25 -7.59 19.27
C PHE A 353 14.24 -7.03 17.86
N CYS A 354 14.52 -7.86 16.83
CA CYS A 354 14.48 -7.45 15.43
C CYS A 354 13.08 -6.98 15.01
N HIS A 355 12.04 -7.64 15.51
CA HIS A 355 10.66 -7.25 15.26
C HIS A 355 10.33 -5.85 15.82
N HIS A 356 10.63 -5.60 17.10
CA HIS A 356 10.44 -4.28 17.73
C HIS A 356 11.26 -3.20 17.02
N ARG A 357 12.52 -3.48 16.70
CA ARG A 357 13.40 -2.55 15.98
C ARG A 357 12.81 -2.17 14.63
N ALA A 358 12.30 -3.15 13.87
CA ALA A 358 11.67 -2.89 12.56
C ALA A 358 10.43 -2.01 12.69
N GLN A 359 9.56 -2.28 13.68
CA GLN A 359 8.38 -1.46 13.93
C GLN A 359 8.72 -0.02 14.31
N LEU A 360 9.62 0.16 15.25
CA LEU A 360 10.02 1.51 15.72
C LEU A 360 10.71 2.31 14.60
N ASN A 361 11.62 1.68 13.86
CA ASN A 361 12.29 2.32 12.72
C ASN A 361 11.30 2.75 11.63
N SER A 362 10.25 1.96 11.41
CA SER A 362 9.17 2.32 10.49
C SER A 362 8.45 3.61 10.90
N TYR A 363 8.05 3.71 12.17
CA TYR A 363 7.40 4.92 12.68
C TYR A 363 8.33 6.13 12.65
N ILE A 364 9.59 5.97 13.07
CA ILE A 364 10.59 7.04 13.08
C ILE A 364 10.89 7.51 11.65
N GLY A 365 11.04 6.57 10.71
CA GLY A 365 11.25 6.88 9.29
C GLY A 365 10.12 7.72 8.69
N LEU A 366 8.86 7.37 8.99
CA LEU A 366 7.70 8.17 8.59
C LEU A 366 7.71 9.56 9.23
N MET A 367 8.06 9.66 10.50
CA MET A 367 8.10 10.92 11.23
C MET A 367 9.24 11.84 10.78
N GLY A 368 10.30 11.28 10.18
CA GLY A 368 11.38 12.07 9.57
C GLY A 368 10.91 12.98 8.42
N HIS A 369 9.72 12.72 7.85
CA HIS A 369 9.12 13.54 6.80
C HIS A 369 8.22 14.67 7.31
N CYS A 370 8.11 14.85 8.63
CA CYS A 370 7.28 15.89 9.26
C CYS A 370 7.97 16.53 10.47
N CYS A 371 7.36 17.59 11.02
CA CYS A 371 7.87 18.30 12.20
C CYS A 371 7.64 17.47 13.49
N ALA A 372 8.44 16.42 13.67
CA ALA A 372 8.33 15.49 14.79
C ALA A 372 9.58 15.43 15.69
N GLY A 373 10.51 16.38 15.58
CA GLY A 373 11.81 16.33 16.26
C GLY A 373 11.69 16.10 17.79
N ARG A 374 10.83 16.85 18.48
CA ARG A 374 10.59 16.67 19.93
C ARG A 374 10.05 15.28 20.26
N LEU A 375 9.18 14.73 19.41
CA LEU A 375 8.61 13.39 19.61
C LEU A 375 9.67 12.30 19.42
N ILE A 376 10.50 12.42 18.38
CA ILE A 376 11.60 11.49 18.09
C ILE A 376 12.63 11.52 19.24
N GLU A 377 12.96 12.69 19.76
CA GLU A 377 13.87 12.83 20.90
C GLU A 377 13.28 12.21 22.18
N GLY A 378 11.97 12.36 22.42
CA GLY A 378 11.28 11.68 23.52
C GLY A 378 11.33 10.15 23.39
N VAL A 379 11.19 9.62 22.17
CA VAL A 379 11.36 8.18 21.88
C VAL A 379 12.78 7.72 22.20
N ARG A 380 13.78 8.47 21.76
CA ARG A 380 15.19 8.18 22.02
C ARG A 380 15.51 8.12 23.51
N LYS A 381 15.08 9.11 24.28
CA LYS A 381 15.27 9.14 25.75
C LYS A 381 14.64 7.91 26.41
N ARG A 382 13.42 7.55 26.02
CA ARG A 382 12.72 6.40 26.57
C ARG A 382 13.39 5.06 26.22
N LEU A 383 13.92 4.91 25.02
CA LEU A 383 14.67 3.71 24.63
C LEU A 383 15.97 3.58 25.46
N LEU A 384 16.67 4.67 25.68
CA LEU A 384 17.88 4.69 26.52
C LEU A 384 17.57 4.32 27.96
N SER A 385 16.49 4.85 28.56
CA SER A 385 16.09 4.48 29.93
C SER A 385 15.74 3.00 30.07
N CYS A 386 15.08 2.39 29.09
CA CYS A 386 14.80 0.94 29.10
C CYS A 386 16.08 0.09 29.10
N VAL A 387 17.13 0.53 28.39
CA VAL A 387 18.42 -0.18 28.36
C VAL A 387 19.17 0.00 29.68
N GLN A 388 19.10 1.17 30.30
CA GLN A 388 19.74 1.45 31.61
C GLN A 388 19.11 0.64 32.73
N CYS A 389 17.77 0.63 32.85
CA CYS A 389 17.06 -0.16 33.86
C CYS A 389 17.44 -1.66 33.80
N ARG A 390 17.57 -2.22 32.60
CA ARG A 390 17.98 -3.64 32.47
C ARG A 390 19.41 -3.88 32.93
N LYS A 391 20.33 -2.97 32.64
CA LYS A 391 21.71 -3.07 33.13
C LYS A 391 21.79 -3.01 34.65
N GLU A 392 20.97 -2.20 35.29
CA GLU A 392 20.87 -2.10 36.75
C GLU A 392 20.25 -3.35 37.37
N GLU A 393 19.19 -3.92 36.76
CA GLU A 393 18.60 -5.18 37.20
C GLU A 393 19.57 -6.37 37.04
N ASP A 394 20.27 -6.48 35.90
CA ASP A 394 21.28 -7.51 35.67
C ASP A 394 22.48 -7.37 36.62
N ALA A 395 22.88 -6.16 36.96
CA ALA A 395 23.90 -5.88 37.95
C ALA A 395 23.44 -6.24 39.38
N PHE A 396 22.17 -5.96 39.72
CA PHE A 396 21.60 -6.29 41.03
C PHE A 396 21.46 -7.82 41.20
N VAL A 397 21.05 -8.53 40.18
CA VAL A 397 20.98 -10.00 40.17
C VAL A 397 22.39 -10.61 40.32
N SER A 398 23.41 -10.03 39.67
CA SER A 398 24.79 -10.48 39.79
C SER A 398 25.36 -10.20 41.21
N LEU A 399 24.95 -9.11 41.88
CA LEU A 399 25.36 -8.80 43.24
C LEU A 399 24.62 -9.64 44.31
N SER A 400 23.35 -9.99 44.08
CA SER A 400 22.60 -10.84 44.98
C SER A 400 22.99 -12.34 44.86
N GLY A 401 23.62 -12.76 43.75
CA GLY A 401 24.18 -14.09 43.54
C GLY A 401 25.59 -14.31 44.08
N MET A 402 26.29 -13.24 44.57
CA MET A 402 27.62 -13.31 45.16
C MET A 402 27.63 -13.53 46.67
N GLY A 403 26.83 -14.48 47.15
CA GLY A 403 27.07 -15.15 48.40
C GLY A 403 28.00 -16.31 48.16
N ASN A 404 29.34 -16.14 48.33
CA ASN A 404 30.38 -17.15 48.35
C ASN A 404 30.65 -17.95 47.03
N VAL A 405 31.45 -17.40 46.13
CA VAL A 405 32.50 -18.18 45.45
C VAL A 405 33.63 -17.23 45.01
N ARG A 406 34.85 -17.59 45.44
CA ARG A 406 36.11 -16.92 45.03
C ARG A 406 36.48 -17.32 43.59
N THR A 407 36.85 -16.28 42.83
CA THR A 407 37.90 -16.22 41.79
C THR A 407 37.97 -17.23 40.67
N SER A 408 37.80 -16.76 39.47
CA SER A 408 38.88 -16.75 38.46
C SER A 408 38.54 -15.73 37.36
N VAL A 409 39.49 -14.84 37.15
CA VAL A 409 39.52 -13.83 36.09
C VAL A 409 39.95 -14.55 34.82
N ALA A 410 39.08 -14.56 33.83
CA ALA A 410 39.47 -14.72 32.44
C ALA A 410 38.67 -13.70 31.66
N GLY A 411 39.40 -12.82 30.96
CA GLY A 411 38.80 -11.73 30.20
C GLY A 411 38.05 -12.26 29.00
N GLU A 412 36.85 -11.76 28.84
CA GLU A 412 36.13 -11.83 27.56
C GLU A 412 35.21 -10.63 27.36
N ASN A 413 35.49 -9.96 26.30
CA ASN A 413 34.67 -9.11 25.43
C ASN A 413 33.48 -8.31 26.07
N LYS A 414 33.79 -7.08 26.39
CA LYS A 414 32.81 -6.02 26.74
C LYS A 414 32.00 -5.45 25.54
N ASP A 415 31.91 -6.13 24.42
CA ASP A 415 31.41 -5.53 23.16
C ASP A 415 30.08 -6.10 22.62
N ASN A 416 29.25 -6.74 23.42
CA ASN A 416 27.98 -7.29 22.95
C ASN A 416 26.72 -6.69 23.63
N VAL A 417 26.62 -5.37 23.72
CA VAL A 417 25.36 -4.67 24.00
C VAL A 417 25.15 -3.56 22.96
N PRO A 418 23.97 -3.42 22.39
CA PRO A 418 23.75 -2.88 21.07
C PRO A 418 24.00 -1.36 20.97
N ILE A 419 25.25 -0.99 20.79
CA ILE A 419 25.65 0.28 20.17
C ILE A 419 24.91 0.51 18.83
N SER A 420 24.43 -0.56 18.21
CA SER A 420 23.58 -0.54 17.02
C SER A 420 22.25 0.21 17.17
N ILE A 421 21.62 0.23 18.36
CA ILE A 421 20.37 0.98 18.59
C ILE A 421 20.68 2.50 18.61
N VAL A 422 21.74 2.90 19.26
CA VAL A 422 22.11 4.31 19.38
C VAL A 422 22.66 4.84 18.06
N ARG A 423 23.41 4.03 17.29
CA ARG A 423 23.88 4.40 15.95
C ARG A 423 22.78 4.42 14.89
N CYS A 424 21.80 3.54 14.95
CA CYS A 424 20.64 3.61 14.05
C CYS A 424 19.71 4.79 14.33
N LEU A 425 19.70 5.32 15.54
CA LEU A 425 18.92 6.52 15.91
C LEU A 425 19.69 7.84 15.70
N SER A 426 21.00 7.78 15.42
CA SER A 426 21.82 8.94 15.09
C SER A 426 21.76 9.30 13.61
N LEU A 427 20.57 9.46 13.05
CA LEU A 427 20.39 10.15 11.78
C LEU A 427 20.65 11.64 12.00
N ARG A 428 21.93 12.05 11.81
CA ARG A 428 22.22 13.44 11.46
C ARG A 428 21.47 13.76 10.17
N PRO A 429 20.92 14.96 10.00
CA PRO A 429 20.42 15.40 8.70
C PRO A 429 21.61 15.37 7.74
N MET A 430 21.68 14.39 6.86
CA MET A 430 22.65 14.40 5.77
C MET A 430 22.24 15.48 4.78
N VAL A 431 22.97 16.58 4.83
CA VAL A 431 23.14 17.53 3.76
C VAL A 431 23.68 16.78 2.53
N LYS A 432 23.00 16.97 1.42
CA LYS A 432 23.34 16.70 0.02
C LYS A 432 24.69 16.00 -0.25
N GLY A 433 24.57 14.85 -0.90
CA GLY A 433 25.64 14.27 -1.73
C GLY A 433 26.20 12.97 -1.17
N LEU A 434 25.63 11.86 -1.57
CA LEU A 434 26.26 10.58 -1.96
C LEU A 434 25.18 9.51 -2.00
N GLY A 435 25.06 8.85 -3.14
CA GLY A 435 24.05 7.83 -3.38
C GLY A 435 24.29 6.60 -2.50
N TYR A 436 23.41 6.39 -1.56
CA TYR A 436 23.21 5.10 -0.91
C TYR A 436 21.86 4.53 -1.36
N VAL A 437 21.93 3.44 -2.08
CA VAL A 437 20.80 2.59 -2.44
C VAL A 437 20.28 1.95 -1.14
N MET A 438 19.46 2.67 -0.39
CA MET A 438 18.63 2.05 0.66
C MET A 438 17.53 1.25 -0.02
N ASN A 439 17.40 0.00 0.39
CA ASN A 439 16.49 -0.98 -0.16
C ASN A 439 15.03 -0.48 -0.06
N ARG A 440 14.51 0.14 -1.12
CA ARG A 440 13.16 0.73 -1.25
C ARG A 440 12.02 -0.26 -0.96
N ALA A 441 12.32 -1.56 -0.98
CA ALA A 441 11.33 -2.61 -0.76
C ALA A 441 10.77 -2.67 0.68
N ALA A 442 11.59 -2.39 1.70
CA ALA A 442 11.13 -2.43 3.10
C ALA A 442 10.17 -1.27 3.43
N VAL A 443 10.39 -0.09 2.85
CA VAL A 443 9.57 1.10 3.06
C VAL A 443 8.20 0.94 2.37
N VAL A 444 8.16 0.35 1.18
CA VAL A 444 6.92 0.12 0.42
C VAL A 444 6.03 -0.92 1.11
N PHE A 445 6.61 -1.97 1.69
CA PHE A 445 5.85 -3.03 2.36
C PHE A 445 5.17 -2.55 3.66
N ILE A 446 5.82 -1.66 4.41
CA ILE A 446 5.28 -1.11 5.66
C ILE A 446 4.23 -0.03 5.36
N PHE A 447 4.41 0.77 4.30
CA PHE A 447 3.38 1.69 3.81
C PHE A 447 2.12 0.93 3.37
N HIS A 448 2.28 -0.20 2.71
CA HIS A 448 1.14 -1.04 2.31
C HIS A 448 0.38 -1.61 3.51
N THR A 449 1.07 -1.97 4.60
CA THR A 449 0.44 -2.53 5.81
C THR A 449 -0.11 -1.45 6.74
N LEU A 450 0.38 -0.20 6.66
CA LEU A 450 -0.07 0.90 7.53
C LEU A 450 -1.25 1.69 6.98
N PHE A 451 -1.49 1.64 5.65
CA PHE A 451 -2.51 2.47 5.01
C PHE A 451 -3.58 1.68 4.24
N TYR A 452 -3.48 0.35 4.19
CA TYR A 452 -4.55 -0.53 3.68
C TYR A 452 -5.18 -1.39 4.75
#